data_5770145865c6b16a057d08edd0bbe92f
#
_entry.id   5770145865c6b16a057d08edd0bbe92f
#
_cell.length_a   1.000
_cell.length_b   1.000
_cell.length_c   1.000
_cell.angle_alpha   90.00
_cell.angle_beta   90.00
_cell.angle_gamma   90.00
#
_symmetry.space_group_name_H-M   'P 1'
#
loop_
_entity.id
_entity.type
_entity.pdbx_description
1 polymer ?
#
loop_
_entity_poly.entity_id
_entity_poly.type
_entity_poly.pdbx_seq_one_letter_code
_entity_poly.pdbx_strand_id
1 'polypeptide(L)'
;MKRLQELQAANPIKDQPEYDRAYADADLAGHIAEIVYHMRTAAGLTQSELARRMGTTQSAIARMENSGSIPTLELLDRVGRAVGTEITLIVGDEAVHFGGAA
;
A
#
# COMPACT_ATOMS: atom_id res chain seq x y z
N MET A 1 -3.72 -17.06 1.92
CA MET A 1 -2.66 -16.05 1.92
C MET A 1 -1.29 -16.73 1.91
N LYS A 2 -0.38 -16.25 1.08
CA LYS A 2 0.95 -16.85 1.01
C LYS A 2 1.79 -16.44 2.21
N ARG A 3 2.62 -17.36 2.66
CA ARG A 3 3.56 -17.08 3.73
C ARG A 3 4.68 -16.19 3.22
N LEU A 4 5.32 -15.48 4.14
CA LEU A 4 6.45 -14.62 3.78
C LEU A 4 7.55 -15.37 3.06
N GLN A 5 7.89 -16.56 3.52
CA GLN A 5 8.94 -17.37 2.88
C GLN A 5 8.58 -17.73 1.44
N GLU A 6 7.31 -18.01 1.17
CA GLU A 6 6.87 -18.32 -0.19
C GLU A 6 6.99 -17.09 -1.09
N LEU A 7 6.65 -15.92 -0.57
CA LEU A 7 6.78 -14.69 -1.33
C LEU A 7 8.24 -14.38 -1.63
N GLN A 8 9.13 -14.58 -0.65
CA GLN A 8 10.55 -14.35 -0.84
C GLN A 8 11.15 -15.34 -1.82
N ALA A 9 10.77 -16.62 -1.71
CA ALA A 9 11.28 -17.64 -2.61
C ALA A 9 10.82 -17.44 -4.05
N ALA A 10 9.65 -16.83 -4.25
CA ALA A 10 9.12 -16.58 -5.57
C ALA A 10 9.68 -15.31 -6.20
N ASN A 11 10.49 -14.54 -5.47
CA ASN A 11 11.00 -13.28 -5.96
C ASN A 11 12.34 -13.45 -6.65
N PRO A 12 12.41 -13.28 -7.98
CA PRO A 12 13.65 -13.51 -8.72
C PRO A 12 14.58 -12.30 -8.80
N ILE A 13 14.24 -11.21 -8.13
CA ILE A 13 14.91 -9.92 -8.33
C ILE A 13 16.38 -9.97 -7.96
N LYS A 14 16.77 -10.75 -6.97
CA LYS A 14 18.14 -10.76 -6.47
C LYS A 14 19.19 -11.11 -7.52
N ASP A 15 18.81 -11.81 -8.56
CA ASP A 15 19.72 -12.23 -9.62
C ASP A 15 19.56 -11.39 -10.88
N GLN A 16 18.83 -10.29 -10.79
CA GLN A 16 18.40 -9.55 -11.95
C GLN A 16 19.11 -8.21 -12.06
N PRO A 17 19.41 -7.77 -13.28
CA PRO A 17 20.00 -6.47 -13.49
C PRO A 17 18.96 -5.34 -13.35
N GLU A 18 19.39 -4.13 -13.61
CA GLU A 18 18.60 -2.91 -13.42
C GLU A 18 17.22 -2.93 -14.08
N TYR A 19 17.11 -3.60 -15.22
CA TYR A 19 15.84 -3.68 -15.93
C TYR A 19 14.74 -4.29 -15.06
N ASP A 20 15.05 -5.40 -14.40
CA ASP A 20 14.06 -6.09 -13.59
C ASP A 20 13.73 -5.33 -12.31
N ARG A 21 14.67 -4.56 -11.80
CA ARG A 21 14.42 -3.71 -10.64
C ARG A 21 13.40 -2.62 -10.99
N ALA A 22 13.56 -1.96 -12.13
CA ALA A 22 12.62 -0.94 -12.56
C ALA A 22 11.23 -1.52 -12.78
N TYR A 23 11.16 -2.71 -13.35
CA TYR A 23 9.91 -3.41 -13.58
C TYR A 23 9.24 -3.78 -12.24
N ALA A 24 10.02 -4.27 -11.31
CA ALA A 24 9.51 -4.63 -9.99
C ALA A 24 9.00 -3.42 -9.22
N ASP A 25 9.65 -2.27 -9.36
CA ASP A 25 9.22 -1.04 -8.69
C ASP A 25 7.88 -0.57 -9.27
N ALA A 26 7.69 -0.67 -10.58
CA ALA A 26 6.42 -0.32 -11.21
C ALA A 26 5.30 -1.26 -10.75
N ASP A 27 5.62 -2.54 -10.62
CA ASP A 27 4.66 -3.54 -10.14
C ASP A 27 4.30 -3.29 -8.68
N LEU A 28 5.27 -2.93 -7.87
CA LEU A 28 5.03 -2.60 -6.46
C LEU A 28 4.09 -1.40 -6.33
N ALA A 29 4.33 -0.36 -7.10
CA ALA A 29 3.47 0.82 -7.09
C ALA A 29 2.03 0.44 -7.46
N GLY A 30 1.87 -0.42 -8.46
CA GLY A 30 0.55 -0.89 -8.87
C GLY A 30 -0.15 -1.69 -7.79
N HIS A 31 0.60 -2.57 -7.11
CA HIS A 31 0.04 -3.36 -6.03
C HIS A 31 -0.39 -2.49 -4.85
N ILE A 32 0.43 -1.52 -4.48
CA ILE A 32 0.09 -0.62 -3.37
C ILE A 32 -1.14 0.22 -3.72
N ALA A 33 -1.21 0.71 -4.96
CA ALA A 33 -2.38 1.48 -5.41
C ALA A 33 -3.65 0.65 -5.31
N GLU A 34 -3.59 -0.60 -5.72
CA GLU A 34 -4.72 -1.52 -5.65
C GLU A 34 -5.13 -1.79 -4.20
N ILE A 35 -4.16 -1.95 -3.31
CA ILE A 35 -4.45 -2.15 -1.89
C ILE A 35 -5.17 -0.94 -1.31
N VAL A 36 -4.72 0.26 -1.61
CA VAL A 36 -5.38 1.49 -1.13
C VAL A 36 -6.82 1.56 -1.64
N TYR A 37 -7.01 1.24 -2.92
CA TYR A 37 -8.35 1.19 -3.51
C TYR A 37 -9.25 0.20 -2.76
N HIS A 38 -8.74 -1.01 -2.51
CA HIS A 38 -9.51 -2.03 -1.81
C HIS A 38 -9.82 -1.64 -0.36
N MET A 39 -8.86 -1.03 0.33
CA MET A 39 -9.08 -0.55 1.70
C MET A 39 -10.22 0.47 1.74
N ARG A 40 -10.21 1.40 0.80
CA ARG A 40 -11.23 2.45 0.73
C ARG A 40 -12.60 1.87 0.39
N THR A 41 -12.67 1.07 -0.65
CA THR A 41 -13.96 0.52 -1.11
C THR A 41 -14.56 -0.46 -0.11
N ALA A 42 -13.72 -1.23 0.56
CA ALA A 42 -14.18 -2.13 1.62
C ALA A 42 -14.79 -1.37 2.80
N ALA A 43 -14.33 -0.14 3.03
CA ALA A 43 -14.90 0.72 4.06
C ALA A 43 -16.15 1.46 3.57
N GLY A 44 -16.53 1.31 2.31
CA GLY A 44 -17.70 1.97 1.73
C GLY A 44 -17.53 3.44 1.46
N LEU A 45 -16.28 3.90 1.29
CA LEU A 45 -16.00 5.32 1.14
C LEU A 45 -15.69 5.68 -0.30
N THR A 46 -16.13 6.87 -0.71
CA THR A 46 -15.68 7.48 -1.96
C THR A 46 -14.30 8.08 -1.75
N GLN A 47 -13.63 8.42 -2.84
CA GLN A 47 -12.33 9.10 -2.74
C GLN A 47 -12.46 10.42 -1.99
N SER A 48 -13.52 11.16 -2.23
CA SER A 48 -13.75 12.42 -1.53
C SER A 48 -13.99 12.23 -0.04
N GLU A 49 -14.71 11.17 0.33
CA GLU A 49 -14.96 10.89 1.73
C GLU A 49 -13.69 10.50 2.46
N LEU A 50 -12.87 9.66 1.84
CA LEU A 50 -11.58 9.29 2.41
C LEU A 50 -10.69 10.52 2.56
N ALA A 51 -10.64 11.36 1.53
CA ALA A 51 -9.85 12.59 1.56
C ALA A 51 -10.26 13.47 2.74
N ARG A 52 -11.56 13.61 2.97
CA ARG A 52 -12.07 14.40 4.08
C ARG A 52 -11.63 13.84 5.41
N ARG A 53 -11.72 12.52 5.59
CA ARG A 53 -11.29 11.87 6.84
C ARG A 53 -9.79 12.05 7.09
N MET A 54 -9.01 12.10 6.03
CA MET A 54 -7.56 12.23 6.14
C MET A 54 -7.09 13.69 6.15
N GLY A 55 -7.99 14.64 5.95
CA GLY A 55 -7.59 16.05 5.86
C GLY A 55 -6.78 16.36 4.63
N THR A 56 -7.06 15.69 3.53
CA THR A 56 -6.36 15.88 2.26
C THR A 56 -7.37 16.09 1.13
N THR A 57 -6.93 16.05 -0.12
CA THR A 57 -7.77 16.31 -1.27
C THR A 57 -8.14 15.02 -1.99
N GLN A 58 -9.29 15.03 -2.70
CA GLN A 58 -9.71 13.91 -3.52
C GLN A 58 -8.63 13.59 -4.58
N SER A 59 -7.99 14.63 -5.13
CA SER A 59 -6.92 14.44 -6.11
C SER A 59 -5.74 13.67 -5.54
N ALA A 60 -5.42 13.90 -4.25
CA ALA A 60 -4.33 13.16 -3.59
C ALA A 60 -4.68 11.67 -3.46
N ILE A 61 -5.93 11.36 -3.11
CA ILE A 61 -6.38 9.97 -3.03
C ILE A 61 -6.37 9.33 -4.42
N ALA A 62 -6.88 10.04 -5.42
CA ALA A 62 -6.88 9.51 -6.79
C ALA A 62 -5.46 9.20 -7.26
N ARG A 63 -4.49 10.03 -6.89
CA ARG A 63 -3.10 9.82 -7.25
C ARG A 63 -2.53 8.57 -6.60
N MET A 64 -2.86 8.33 -5.33
CA MET A 64 -2.45 7.09 -4.64
C MET A 64 -3.01 5.85 -5.33
N GLU A 65 -4.23 5.91 -5.81
CA GLU A 65 -4.91 4.76 -6.43
C GLU A 65 -4.58 4.62 -7.91
N ASN A 66 -3.77 5.50 -8.44
CA ASN A 66 -3.47 5.56 -9.87
C ASN A 66 -2.05 5.09 -10.21
N SER A 67 -1.37 4.48 -9.28
CA SER A 67 -0.01 3.95 -9.47
C SER A 67 1.03 4.99 -9.84
N GLY A 68 0.74 6.27 -9.64
CA GLY A 68 1.66 7.34 -10.02
C GLY A 68 2.90 7.40 -9.13
N SER A 69 2.79 6.91 -7.90
CA SER A 69 3.91 6.92 -6.97
C SER A 69 3.58 5.98 -5.81
N ILE A 70 4.63 5.54 -5.11
CA ILE A 70 4.45 4.69 -3.92
C ILE A 70 4.26 5.64 -2.73
N PRO A 71 3.15 5.52 -1.98
CA PRO A 71 2.94 6.36 -0.82
C PRO A 71 3.95 6.03 0.28
N THR A 72 4.21 7.01 1.14
CA THR A 72 5.06 6.78 2.30
C THR A 72 4.33 5.90 3.31
N LEU A 73 5.09 5.29 4.22
CA LEU A 73 4.50 4.51 5.30
C LEU A 73 3.62 5.38 6.19
N GLU A 74 4.02 6.63 6.40
CA GLU A 74 3.22 7.58 7.16
C GLU A 74 1.87 7.81 6.50
N LEU A 75 1.86 7.95 5.19
CA LEU A 75 0.61 8.16 4.45
C LEU A 75 -0.27 6.91 4.50
N LEU A 76 0.33 5.72 4.36
CA LEU A 76 -0.40 4.46 4.50
C LEU A 76 -1.00 4.32 5.90
N ASP A 77 -0.27 4.73 6.93
CA ASP A 77 -0.78 4.73 8.30
C ASP A 77 -2.04 5.58 8.41
N ARG A 78 -2.02 6.76 7.79
CA ARG A 78 -3.19 7.64 7.79
C ARG A 78 -4.38 7.03 7.07
N VAL A 79 -4.13 6.36 5.95
CA VAL A 79 -5.20 5.65 5.23
C VAL A 79 -5.79 4.56 6.13
N GLY A 80 -4.92 3.74 6.73
CA GLY A 80 -5.35 2.66 7.61
C GLY A 80 -6.21 3.15 8.77
N ARG A 81 -5.80 4.25 9.40
CA ARG A 81 -6.56 4.85 10.49
C ARG A 81 -7.91 5.37 10.01
N ALA A 82 -7.94 6.00 8.84
CA ALA A 82 -9.16 6.58 8.30
C ALA A 82 -10.20 5.53 7.95
N VAL A 83 -9.77 4.33 7.52
CA VAL A 83 -10.68 3.25 7.13
C VAL A 83 -10.82 2.18 8.21
N GLY A 84 -10.08 2.28 9.31
CA GLY A 84 -10.16 1.32 10.41
C GLY A 84 -9.49 -0.01 10.10
N THR A 85 -8.45 -0.02 9.27
CA THR A 85 -7.76 -1.24 8.88
C THR A 85 -6.33 -1.24 9.41
N GLU A 86 -5.98 -2.30 10.14
CA GLU A 86 -4.61 -2.48 10.60
C GLU A 86 -3.74 -2.91 9.44
N ILE A 87 -2.54 -2.36 9.39
CA ILE A 87 -1.54 -2.70 8.39
C ILE A 87 -0.35 -3.33 9.09
N THR A 88 0.13 -4.43 8.54
CA THR A 88 1.33 -5.08 9.03
C THR A 88 2.40 -5.03 7.96
N LEU A 89 3.54 -4.46 8.30
CA LEU A 89 4.71 -4.46 7.43
C LEU A 89 5.69 -5.49 7.96
N ILE A 90 6.12 -6.40 7.09
CA ILE A 90 7.08 -7.42 7.44
C ILE A 90 8.36 -7.15 6.68
N VAL A 91 9.45 -7.04 7.43
CA VAL A 91 10.78 -6.82 6.86
C VAL A 91 11.69 -7.90 7.43
N GLY A 92 12.06 -8.87 6.61
CA GLY A 92 12.80 -10.03 7.10
C GLY A 92 11.97 -10.80 8.12
N ASP A 93 12.45 -10.88 9.34
CA ASP A 93 11.78 -11.61 10.43
C ASP A 93 10.98 -10.68 11.35
N GLU A 94 10.98 -9.39 11.10
CA GLU A 94 10.36 -8.42 12.01
C GLU A 94 9.08 -7.86 11.42
N ALA A 95 8.11 -7.61 12.27
CA ALA A 95 6.82 -7.06 11.88
C ALA A 95 6.55 -5.76 12.60
N VAL A 96 5.99 -4.81 11.87
CA VAL A 96 5.55 -3.53 12.41
C VAL A 96 4.06 -3.38 12.13
N HIS A 97 3.30 -3.04 13.15
CA HIS A 97 1.85 -2.86 13.05
C HIS A 97 1.52 -1.37 13.15
N PHE A 98 0.67 -0.90 12.26
CA PHE A 98 0.24 0.49 12.28
C PHE A 98 -1.12 0.63 11.59
N GLY A 99 -1.62 1.85 11.46
CA GLY A 99 -2.97 2.04 10.97
C GLY A 99 -3.99 1.58 12.01
N GLY A 100 -5.11 1.06 11.52
CA GLY A 100 -6.12 0.47 12.35
C GLY A 100 -7.03 1.46 13.04
N ALA A 101 -7.99 0.95 13.80
CA ALA A 101 -8.87 1.78 14.59
C ALA A 101 -8.12 2.29 15.82
N ALA A 102 -8.23 3.57 16.06
CA ALA A 102 -7.63 4.17 17.24
C ALA A 102 -8.29 3.64 18.51
#